data_0c4f82ae904b4a66f4bcf870f1ae8d26
#
_entry.id   0c4f82ae904b4a66f4bcf870f1ae8d26
#
_cell.length_a   1.000
_cell.length_b   1.000
_cell.length_c   1.000
_cell.angle_alpha   90.00
_cell.angle_beta   90.00
_cell.angle_gamma   90.00
#
_symmetry.space_group_name_H-M   'P 1'
#
loop_
_entity.id
_entity.type
_entity.pdbx_description
1 polymer ?
#
loop_
_entity_poly.entity_id
_entity_poly.type
_entity_poly.pdbx_seq_one_letter_code
_entity_poly.pdbx_strand_id
1 'polypeptide(L)'
;MKGTEKIIAHIRSDAEEQANAILAEAAEQCAAIKSGCEEQAKDTYAERIRAGVKECESRADSMKRMAQMESRKGVLALKQELVSASFDKAVEMIVALPREQYVSLLAKLASEAAVTGSEEIVLNARDREAIGADVVKAADALFKGGSFSLSSFAGGLILRRGSVAANCTAELLVELQRSGMASEIAKVLFD
;
A
#
# COMPACT_ATOMS: atom_id res chain seq x y z
N MET A 1 105.41 10.55 16.25
CA MET A 1 104.03 11.15 16.39
C MET A 1 103.28 11.31 15.11
N LYS A 2 103.92 11.54 13.94
CA LYS A 2 103.19 11.73 12.64
C LYS A 2 102.45 10.54 12.05
N GLY A 3 102.72 9.27 12.49
CA GLY A 3 102.04 8.07 11.96
C GLY A 3 100.72 7.77 12.63
N THR A 4 100.59 7.97 13.94
CA THR A 4 99.42 7.71 14.71
C THR A 4 98.29 8.75 14.40
N GLU A 5 98.66 10.00 14.13
CA GLU A 5 97.72 11.04 13.74
C GLU A 5 97.04 10.78 12.37
N LYS A 6 97.84 10.22 11.41
CA LYS A 6 97.33 9.81 10.10
C LYS A 6 96.38 8.61 10.22
N ILE A 7 96.63 7.65 11.08
CA ILE A 7 95.71 6.50 11.32
C ILE A 7 94.43 6.97 11.97
N ILE A 8 94.49 7.85 12.95
CA ILE A 8 93.30 8.42 13.56
C ILE A 8 92.42 9.24 12.57
N ALA A 9 93.10 10.03 11.71
CA ALA A 9 92.46 10.76 10.66
C ALA A 9 91.80 9.83 9.63
N HIS A 10 92.38 8.74 9.27
CA HIS A 10 91.82 7.75 8.35
C HIS A 10 90.64 7.05 8.99
N ILE A 11 90.78 6.58 10.24
CA ILE A 11 89.63 5.95 10.97
C ILE A 11 88.47 6.89 11.10
N ARG A 12 88.72 8.18 11.34
CA ARG A 12 87.64 9.19 11.37
C ARG A 12 86.98 9.39 10.00
N SER A 13 87.77 9.50 8.95
CA SER A 13 87.28 9.64 7.60
C SER A 13 86.41 8.45 7.20
N ASP A 14 86.85 7.24 7.48
CA ASP A 14 86.09 6.02 7.19
C ASP A 14 84.83 5.92 7.99
N ALA A 15 84.83 6.31 9.28
CA ALA A 15 83.67 6.34 10.10
C ALA A 15 82.61 7.39 9.64
N GLU A 16 83.09 8.57 9.21
CA GLU A 16 82.27 9.60 8.64
C GLU A 16 81.61 9.18 7.30
N GLU A 17 82.45 8.50 6.44
CA GLU A 17 81.95 7.95 5.17
C GLU A 17 80.86 6.88 5.38
N GLN A 18 81.11 5.94 6.32
CA GLN A 18 80.10 4.93 6.68
C GLN A 18 78.86 5.54 7.28
N ALA A 19 78.96 6.53 8.17
CA ALA A 19 77.86 7.23 8.75
C ALA A 19 77.02 7.95 7.67
N ASN A 20 77.68 8.64 6.74
CA ASN A 20 77.02 9.31 5.63
C ASN A 20 76.33 8.32 4.68
N ALA A 21 76.96 7.16 4.41
CA ALA A 21 76.31 6.11 3.61
C ALA A 21 75.06 5.57 4.26
N ILE A 22 75.05 5.31 5.57
CA ILE A 22 73.88 4.84 6.32
C ILE A 22 72.77 5.92 6.32
N LEU A 23 73.14 7.18 6.49
CA LEU A 23 72.16 8.28 6.46
C LEU A 23 71.55 8.46 5.06
N ALA A 24 72.35 8.32 4.00
CA ALA A 24 71.84 8.39 2.63
C ALA A 24 70.90 7.23 2.31
N GLU A 25 71.20 6.02 2.70
CA GLU A 25 70.34 4.85 2.55
C GLU A 25 69.03 5.00 3.33
N ALA A 26 69.11 5.47 4.58
CA ALA A 26 67.93 5.75 5.39
C ALA A 26 67.03 6.83 4.77
N ALA A 27 67.62 7.87 4.20
CA ALA A 27 66.89 8.94 3.52
C ALA A 27 66.18 8.43 2.25
N GLU A 28 66.82 7.56 1.49
CA GLU A 28 66.24 6.93 0.31
C GLU A 28 65.06 6.00 0.69
N GLN A 29 65.25 5.17 1.72
CA GLN A 29 64.18 4.31 2.23
C GLN A 29 62.99 5.13 2.75
N CYS A 30 63.22 6.22 3.48
CA CYS A 30 62.19 7.11 3.94
C CYS A 30 61.43 7.77 2.78
N ALA A 31 62.13 8.20 1.73
CA ALA A 31 61.51 8.78 0.55
C ALA A 31 60.66 7.77 -0.21
N ALA A 32 61.13 6.52 -0.34
CA ALA A 32 60.38 5.43 -0.97
C ALA A 32 59.12 5.09 -0.19
N ILE A 33 59.19 4.97 1.15
CA ILE A 33 58.02 4.73 2.03
C ILE A 33 57.02 5.88 1.90
N LYS A 34 57.48 7.12 1.95
CA LYS A 34 56.61 8.28 1.83
C LYS A 34 55.91 8.32 0.49
N SER A 35 56.61 8.09 -0.62
CA SER A 35 56.02 8.01 -1.95
C SER A 35 54.98 6.90 -2.05
N GLY A 36 55.28 5.70 -1.52
CA GLY A 36 54.30 4.59 -1.49
C GLY A 36 53.06 4.88 -0.68
N CYS A 37 53.20 5.55 0.48
CA CYS A 37 52.07 5.97 1.28
C CYS A 37 51.19 7.04 0.60
N GLU A 38 51.86 7.99 -0.10
CA GLU A 38 51.15 9.03 -0.87
C GLU A 38 50.33 8.41 -2.03
N GLU A 39 50.87 7.44 -2.72
CA GLU A 39 50.19 6.72 -3.79
C GLU A 39 49.01 5.91 -3.27
N GLN A 40 49.18 5.13 -2.22
CA GLN A 40 48.12 4.40 -1.56
C GLN A 40 47.00 5.33 -1.05
N ALA A 41 47.37 6.49 -0.51
CA ALA A 41 46.36 7.46 -0.04
C ALA A 41 45.54 8.02 -1.21
N LYS A 42 46.16 8.31 -2.36
CA LYS A 42 45.47 8.76 -3.58
C LYS A 42 44.54 7.69 -4.11
N ASP A 43 44.96 6.45 -4.17
CA ASP A 43 44.14 5.33 -4.64
C ASP A 43 42.94 5.09 -3.72
N THR A 44 43.19 5.03 -2.41
CA THR A 44 42.11 4.89 -1.41
C THR A 44 41.12 6.03 -1.49
N TYR A 45 41.57 7.28 -1.68
CA TYR A 45 40.70 8.42 -1.85
C TYR A 45 39.87 8.30 -3.12
N ALA A 46 40.47 7.94 -4.25
CA ALA A 46 39.77 7.76 -5.51
C ALA A 46 38.69 6.66 -5.44
N GLU A 47 39.02 5.54 -4.77
CA GLU A 47 38.05 4.45 -4.54
C GLU A 47 36.88 4.89 -3.67
N ARG A 48 37.14 5.62 -2.59
CA ARG A 48 36.09 6.13 -1.71
C ARG A 48 35.15 7.12 -2.43
N ILE A 49 35.73 8.00 -3.26
CA ILE A 49 34.92 8.92 -4.07
C ILE A 49 34.05 8.15 -5.06
N ARG A 50 34.61 7.18 -5.79
CA ARG A 50 33.84 6.35 -6.73
C ARG A 50 32.72 5.57 -6.03
N ALA A 51 33.00 4.97 -4.89
CA ALA A 51 32.01 4.27 -4.08
C ALA A 51 30.91 5.21 -3.59
N GLY A 52 31.28 6.40 -3.11
CA GLY A 52 30.32 7.41 -2.65
C GLY A 52 29.41 7.93 -3.76
N VAL A 53 29.95 8.20 -4.95
CA VAL A 53 29.15 8.59 -6.12
C VAL A 53 28.14 7.50 -6.48
N LYS A 54 28.59 6.23 -6.58
CA LYS A 54 27.72 5.10 -6.88
C LYS A 54 26.60 4.93 -5.82
N GLU A 55 26.93 5.11 -4.55
CA GLU A 55 25.94 5.05 -3.48
C GLU A 55 24.91 6.20 -3.59
N CYS A 56 25.36 7.43 -3.88
CA CYS A 56 24.45 8.57 -4.09
C CYS A 56 23.52 8.35 -5.29
N GLU A 57 24.03 7.84 -6.41
CA GLU A 57 23.23 7.50 -7.58
C GLU A 57 22.17 6.43 -7.24
N SER A 58 22.59 5.37 -6.55
CA SER A 58 21.67 4.30 -6.12
C SER A 58 20.59 4.80 -5.18
N ARG A 59 20.93 5.69 -4.24
CA ARG A 59 19.95 6.33 -3.34
C ARG A 59 18.99 7.23 -4.11
N ALA A 60 19.49 8.05 -5.03
CA ALA A 60 18.65 8.91 -5.86
C ALA A 60 17.66 8.10 -6.69
N ASP A 61 18.11 7.03 -7.33
CA ASP A 61 17.25 6.11 -8.08
C ASP A 61 16.20 5.40 -7.19
N SER A 62 16.61 5.00 -5.99
CA SER A 62 15.68 4.39 -5.03
C SER A 62 14.59 5.38 -4.60
N MET A 63 14.97 6.62 -4.27
CA MET A 63 14.01 7.68 -3.92
C MET A 63 13.06 7.99 -5.07
N LYS A 64 13.57 8.05 -6.31
CA LYS A 64 12.74 8.25 -7.51
C LYS A 64 11.73 7.13 -7.70
N ARG A 65 12.14 5.86 -7.56
CA ARG A 65 11.23 4.70 -7.64
C ARG A 65 10.19 4.73 -6.52
N MET A 66 10.59 5.04 -5.30
CA MET A 66 9.65 5.17 -4.17
C MET A 66 8.61 6.26 -4.41
N ALA A 67 9.03 7.44 -4.86
CA ALA A 67 8.11 8.53 -5.16
C ALA A 67 7.13 8.18 -6.28
N GLN A 68 7.59 7.50 -7.33
CA GLN A 68 6.72 7.00 -8.40
C GLN A 68 5.72 5.96 -7.91
N MET A 69 6.15 5.04 -7.04
CA MET A 69 5.27 4.04 -6.46
C MET A 69 4.22 4.67 -5.54
N GLU A 70 4.62 5.62 -4.71
CA GLU A 70 3.70 6.34 -3.82
C GLU A 70 2.66 7.15 -4.62
N SER A 71 3.07 7.81 -5.69
CA SER A 71 2.17 8.51 -6.60
C SER A 71 1.14 7.56 -7.23
N ARG A 72 1.59 6.42 -7.77
CA ARG A 72 0.70 5.40 -8.35
C ARG A 72 -0.26 4.83 -7.31
N LYS A 73 0.21 4.58 -6.10
CA LYS A 73 -0.60 4.10 -4.98
C LYS A 73 -1.69 5.11 -4.62
N GLY A 74 -1.35 6.40 -4.55
CA GLY A 74 -2.32 7.47 -4.31
C GLY A 74 -3.40 7.54 -5.38
N VAL A 75 -3.02 7.47 -6.65
CA VAL A 75 -3.98 7.44 -7.76
C VAL A 75 -4.89 6.20 -7.68
N LEU A 76 -4.32 5.02 -7.38
CA LEU A 76 -5.12 3.79 -7.25
C LEU A 76 -6.10 3.88 -6.07
N ALA A 77 -5.66 4.41 -4.93
CA ALA A 77 -6.52 4.60 -3.77
C ALA A 77 -7.72 5.51 -4.09
N LEU A 78 -7.47 6.63 -4.77
CA LEU A 78 -8.53 7.53 -5.21
C LEU A 78 -9.50 6.85 -6.20
N LYS A 79 -9.00 6.07 -7.14
CA LYS A 79 -9.85 5.30 -8.07
C LYS A 79 -10.73 4.30 -7.33
N GLN A 80 -10.19 3.59 -6.33
CA GLN A 80 -10.95 2.66 -5.50
C GLN A 80 -12.02 3.37 -4.67
N GLU A 81 -11.71 4.55 -4.14
CA GLU A 81 -12.66 5.38 -3.40
C GLU A 81 -13.83 5.81 -4.29
N LEU A 82 -13.56 6.27 -5.51
CA LEU A 82 -14.60 6.66 -6.48
C LEU A 82 -15.49 5.47 -6.89
N VAL A 83 -14.90 4.30 -7.10
CA VAL A 83 -15.67 3.08 -7.37
C VAL A 83 -16.54 2.73 -6.16
N SER A 84 -16.01 2.81 -4.93
CA SER A 84 -16.80 2.57 -3.71
C SER A 84 -17.96 3.56 -3.59
N ALA A 85 -17.71 4.85 -3.78
CA ALA A 85 -18.75 5.88 -3.75
C ALA A 85 -19.85 5.64 -4.80
N SER A 86 -19.51 5.03 -5.94
CA SER A 86 -20.52 4.66 -6.95
C SER A 86 -21.47 3.56 -6.45
N PHE A 87 -20.97 2.59 -5.71
CA PHE A 87 -21.80 1.55 -5.08
C PHE A 87 -22.66 2.14 -3.95
N ASP A 88 -22.10 3.02 -3.13
CA ASP A 88 -22.87 3.71 -2.07
C ASP A 88 -24.00 4.54 -2.70
N LYS A 89 -23.72 5.20 -3.82
CA LYS A 89 -24.74 5.93 -4.58
C LYS A 89 -25.82 5.02 -5.17
N ALA A 90 -25.45 3.83 -5.60
CA ALA A 90 -26.41 2.84 -6.10
C ALA A 90 -27.39 2.41 -4.99
N VAL A 91 -26.92 2.21 -3.75
CA VAL A 91 -27.80 1.93 -2.60
C VAL A 91 -28.77 3.08 -2.37
N GLU A 92 -28.29 4.33 -2.38
CA GLU A 92 -29.17 5.51 -2.24
C GLU A 92 -30.23 5.58 -3.34
N MET A 93 -29.84 5.28 -4.59
CA MET A 93 -30.76 5.28 -5.73
C MET A 93 -31.83 4.19 -5.61
N ILE A 94 -31.49 3.01 -5.14
CA ILE A 94 -32.46 1.92 -4.88
C ILE A 94 -33.48 2.37 -3.84
N VAL A 95 -33.01 2.96 -2.75
CA VAL A 95 -33.90 3.44 -1.66
C VAL A 95 -34.76 4.65 -2.08
N ALA A 96 -34.28 5.43 -3.05
CA ALA A 96 -34.98 6.60 -3.60
C ALA A 96 -35.90 6.27 -4.78
N LEU A 97 -36.08 5.00 -5.15
CA LEU A 97 -36.99 4.58 -6.22
C LEU A 97 -38.44 5.07 -5.96
N PRO A 98 -39.22 5.34 -7.01
CA PRO A 98 -40.64 5.62 -6.87
C PRO A 98 -41.35 4.50 -6.10
N ARG A 99 -42.34 4.88 -5.24
CA ARG A 99 -43.02 3.96 -4.32
C ARG A 99 -43.48 2.65 -4.98
N GLU A 100 -44.12 2.73 -6.13
CA GLU A 100 -44.63 1.55 -6.86
C GLU A 100 -43.52 0.59 -7.30
N GLN A 101 -42.41 1.16 -7.82
CA GLN A 101 -41.25 0.37 -8.28
C GLN A 101 -40.53 -0.25 -7.09
N TYR A 102 -40.38 0.47 -5.99
CA TYR A 102 -39.74 -0.03 -4.79
C TYR A 102 -40.52 -1.15 -4.13
N VAL A 103 -41.87 -1.00 -4.01
CA VAL A 103 -42.74 -2.08 -3.50
C VAL A 103 -42.68 -3.31 -4.41
N SER A 104 -42.71 -3.13 -5.73
CA SER A 104 -42.58 -4.24 -6.68
C SER A 104 -41.23 -4.97 -6.55
N LEU A 105 -40.13 -4.22 -6.37
CA LEU A 105 -38.80 -4.79 -6.11
C LEU A 105 -38.80 -5.61 -4.82
N LEU A 106 -39.31 -5.06 -3.72
CA LEU A 106 -39.37 -5.74 -2.42
C LEU A 106 -40.23 -7.01 -2.47
N ALA A 107 -41.38 -6.92 -3.14
CA ALA A 107 -42.25 -8.10 -3.31
C ALA A 107 -41.57 -9.20 -4.13
N LYS A 108 -40.83 -8.85 -5.18
CA LYS A 108 -40.04 -9.80 -5.97
C LYS A 108 -38.95 -10.45 -5.14
N LEU A 109 -38.16 -9.67 -4.40
CA LEU A 109 -37.13 -10.17 -3.51
C LEU A 109 -37.72 -11.08 -2.42
N ALA A 110 -38.84 -10.71 -1.84
CA ALA A 110 -39.56 -11.55 -0.88
C ALA A 110 -39.96 -12.88 -1.51
N SER A 111 -40.52 -12.86 -2.73
CA SER A 111 -40.95 -14.07 -3.43
C SER A 111 -39.79 -15.02 -3.78
N GLU A 112 -38.63 -14.48 -4.15
CA GLU A 112 -37.46 -15.24 -4.49
C GLU A 112 -36.78 -15.84 -3.25
N ALA A 113 -36.78 -15.11 -2.13
CA ALA A 113 -36.16 -15.53 -0.88
C ALA A 113 -37.06 -16.36 0.06
N ALA A 114 -38.37 -16.37 -0.18
CA ALA A 114 -39.30 -17.14 0.60
C ALA A 114 -39.16 -18.64 0.34
N VAL A 115 -39.15 -19.42 1.43
CA VAL A 115 -39.07 -20.90 1.38
C VAL A 115 -40.39 -21.55 1.72
N THR A 116 -41.11 -21.02 2.73
CA THR A 116 -42.33 -21.63 3.26
C THR A 116 -43.55 -20.72 3.19
N GLY A 117 -43.37 -19.43 2.95
CA GLY A 117 -44.45 -18.43 2.97
C GLY A 117 -44.96 -18.08 4.37
N SER A 118 -44.29 -18.51 5.42
CA SER A 118 -44.60 -18.18 6.82
C SER A 118 -43.49 -17.41 7.52
N GLU A 119 -42.58 -16.82 6.76
CA GLU A 119 -41.47 -16.04 7.27
C GLU A 119 -41.94 -14.68 7.80
N GLU A 120 -41.27 -14.19 8.82
CA GLU A 120 -41.45 -12.83 9.34
C GLU A 120 -40.72 -11.84 8.41
N ILE A 121 -41.42 -10.82 7.95
CA ILE A 121 -40.86 -9.72 7.15
C ILE A 121 -40.30 -8.65 8.09
N VAL A 122 -39.02 -8.39 8.05
CA VAL A 122 -38.35 -7.33 8.80
C VAL A 122 -38.08 -6.16 7.86
N LEU A 123 -38.61 -4.99 8.18
CA LEU A 123 -38.41 -3.73 7.46
C LEU A 123 -37.70 -2.70 8.37
N ASN A 124 -37.09 -1.69 7.78
CA ASN A 124 -36.65 -0.53 8.56
C ASN A 124 -37.89 0.32 8.97
N ALA A 125 -37.72 1.21 9.95
CA ALA A 125 -38.81 2.02 10.49
C ALA A 125 -39.47 2.90 9.42
N ARG A 126 -38.65 3.51 8.55
CA ARG A 126 -39.09 4.38 7.46
C ARG A 126 -39.97 3.63 6.44
N ASP A 127 -39.49 2.50 5.97
CA ASP A 127 -40.16 1.71 4.93
C ASP A 127 -41.44 1.08 5.48
N ARG A 128 -41.42 0.66 6.76
CA ARG A 128 -42.60 0.15 7.42
C ARG A 128 -43.74 1.17 7.45
N GLU A 129 -43.47 2.41 7.81
CA GLU A 129 -44.46 3.48 7.85
C GLU A 129 -44.94 3.88 6.46
N ALA A 130 -44.01 3.99 5.49
CA ALA A 130 -44.30 4.48 4.16
C ALA A 130 -44.99 3.46 3.25
N ILE A 131 -44.58 2.20 3.29
CA ILE A 131 -44.95 1.18 2.30
C ILE A 131 -45.29 -0.19 2.90
N GLY A 132 -45.20 -0.37 4.24
CA GLY A 132 -45.38 -1.67 4.88
C GLY A 132 -46.69 -2.37 4.50
N ALA A 133 -47.81 -1.62 4.48
CA ALA A 133 -49.11 -2.15 4.07
C ALA A 133 -49.18 -2.58 2.58
N ASP A 134 -48.46 -1.87 1.71
CA ASP A 134 -48.43 -2.17 0.28
C ASP A 134 -47.52 -3.40 -0.02
N VAL A 135 -46.42 -3.53 0.69
CA VAL A 135 -45.53 -4.71 0.59
C VAL A 135 -46.28 -5.97 1.04
N VAL A 136 -47.06 -5.88 2.12
CA VAL A 136 -47.94 -6.98 2.58
C VAL A 136 -48.93 -7.36 1.52
N LYS A 137 -49.67 -6.40 0.96
CA LYS A 137 -50.66 -6.67 -0.08
C LYS A 137 -50.04 -7.28 -1.33
N ALA A 138 -48.88 -6.75 -1.75
CA ALA A 138 -48.16 -7.27 -2.91
C ALA A 138 -47.56 -8.68 -2.65
N ALA A 139 -47.18 -8.98 -1.40
CA ALA A 139 -46.68 -10.27 -0.96
C ALA A 139 -47.77 -11.22 -0.42
N ASP A 140 -49.00 -10.77 -0.23
CA ASP A 140 -50.12 -11.49 0.43
C ASP A 140 -50.49 -12.82 -0.25
N ALA A 141 -50.18 -12.98 -1.53
CA ALA A 141 -50.32 -14.23 -2.25
C ALA A 141 -49.35 -15.32 -1.75
N LEU A 142 -48.28 -14.92 -1.11
CA LEU A 142 -47.16 -15.78 -0.68
C LEU A 142 -47.01 -15.88 0.84
N PHE A 143 -47.41 -14.81 1.58
CA PHE A 143 -47.20 -14.71 3.04
C PHE A 143 -48.54 -14.65 3.78
N LYS A 144 -49.05 -15.83 4.16
CA LYS A 144 -50.28 -15.92 5.01
C LYS A 144 -49.86 -15.78 6.48
N GLY A 145 -49.99 -14.56 7.01
CA GLY A 145 -49.84 -14.30 8.44
C GLY A 145 -48.43 -13.87 8.90
N GLY A 146 -47.69 -13.20 8.03
CA GLY A 146 -46.36 -12.66 8.39
C GLY A 146 -46.44 -11.63 9.50
N SER A 147 -45.60 -11.77 10.52
CA SER A 147 -45.35 -10.73 11.53
C SER A 147 -44.26 -9.77 11.04
N PHE A 148 -44.33 -8.52 11.48
CA PHE A 148 -43.39 -7.48 11.13
C PHE A 148 -42.52 -7.13 12.32
N SER A 149 -41.21 -7.10 12.16
CA SER A 149 -40.28 -6.52 13.11
C SER A 149 -39.47 -5.40 12.49
N LEU A 150 -38.75 -4.64 13.33
CA LEU A 150 -37.97 -3.48 12.92
C LEU A 150 -36.49 -3.79 13.05
N SER A 151 -35.71 -3.33 12.07
CA SER A 151 -34.29 -3.35 12.12
C SER A 151 -33.69 -2.08 11.51
N SER A 152 -32.41 -1.83 11.75
CA SER A 152 -31.70 -0.63 11.32
C SER A 152 -30.85 -0.95 10.09
N PHE A 153 -31.34 -0.61 8.88
CA PHE A 153 -30.64 -0.70 7.59
C PHE A 153 -31.21 0.39 6.65
N ALA A 154 -30.52 0.70 5.55
CA ALA A 154 -30.90 1.79 4.66
C ALA A 154 -32.18 1.49 3.88
N GLY A 155 -32.35 0.26 3.38
CA GLY A 155 -33.53 -0.17 2.63
C GLY A 155 -33.50 -1.64 2.31
N GLY A 156 -34.61 -2.15 1.76
CA GLY A 156 -34.77 -3.58 1.49
C GLY A 156 -35.58 -4.30 2.54
N LEU A 157 -35.42 -5.62 2.66
CA LEU A 157 -36.11 -6.45 3.64
C LEU A 157 -35.24 -7.61 4.14
N ILE A 158 -35.58 -8.14 5.31
CA ILE A 158 -35.03 -9.38 5.83
C ILE A 158 -36.19 -10.33 6.09
N LEU A 159 -36.10 -11.57 5.61
CA LEU A 159 -37.06 -12.61 5.93
C LEU A 159 -36.48 -13.48 7.06
N ARG A 160 -37.23 -13.62 8.14
CA ARG A 160 -36.83 -14.39 9.32
C ARG A 160 -37.73 -15.57 9.55
N ARG A 161 -37.12 -16.74 9.87
CA ARG A 161 -37.86 -17.92 10.32
C ARG A 161 -37.08 -18.57 11.48
N GLY A 162 -37.49 -18.31 12.69
CA GLY A 162 -36.81 -18.78 13.89
C GLY A 162 -35.38 -18.25 13.96
N SER A 163 -34.39 -19.15 13.89
CA SER A 163 -32.97 -18.80 13.90
C SER A 163 -32.38 -18.53 12.52
N VAL A 164 -33.11 -18.73 11.45
CA VAL A 164 -32.66 -18.52 10.06
C VAL A 164 -33.21 -17.23 9.54
N ALA A 165 -32.36 -16.41 8.90
CA ALA A 165 -32.75 -15.16 8.24
C ALA A 165 -32.16 -15.10 6.83
N ALA A 166 -32.99 -14.74 5.85
CA ALA A 166 -32.57 -14.39 4.51
C ALA A 166 -32.48 -12.85 4.43
N ASN A 167 -31.27 -12.35 4.26
CA ASN A 167 -31.03 -10.91 4.20
C ASN A 167 -31.09 -10.43 2.73
N CYS A 168 -32.10 -9.60 2.42
CA CYS A 168 -32.31 -8.97 1.12
C CYS A 168 -32.28 -7.43 1.25
N THR A 169 -31.37 -6.91 2.08
CA THR A 169 -31.18 -5.46 2.20
C THR A 169 -30.47 -4.92 0.96
N ALA A 170 -30.74 -3.65 0.63
CA ALA A 170 -30.15 -2.99 -0.53
C ALA A 170 -28.62 -2.98 -0.46
N GLU A 171 -28.08 -2.78 0.73
CA GLU A 171 -26.62 -2.81 0.97
C GLU A 171 -26.00 -4.16 0.63
N LEU A 172 -26.63 -5.26 1.08
CA LEU A 172 -26.11 -6.60 0.81
C LEU A 172 -26.24 -6.98 -0.67
N LEU A 173 -27.34 -6.60 -1.31
CA LEU A 173 -27.54 -6.87 -2.75
C LEU A 173 -26.47 -6.15 -3.59
N VAL A 174 -26.19 -4.90 -3.28
CA VAL A 174 -25.14 -4.13 -3.96
C VAL A 174 -23.74 -4.72 -3.65
N GLU A 175 -23.47 -5.10 -2.41
CA GLU A 175 -22.18 -5.69 -2.04
C GLU A 175 -21.93 -7.05 -2.72
N LEU A 176 -22.94 -7.89 -2.89
CA LEU A 176 -22.83 -9.15 -3.63
C LEU A 176 -22.47 -8.92 -5.10
N GLN A 177 -22.95 -7.84 -5.71
CA GLN A 177 -22.61 -7.49 -7.09
C GLN A 177 -21.28 -6.77 -7.23
N ARG A 178 -20.72 -6.27 -6.14
CA ARG A 178 -19.49 -5.45 -6.13
C ARG A 178 -18.31 -6.15 -6.79
N SER A 179 -18.08 -7.42 -6.47
CA SER A 179 -16.96 -8.19 -7.03
C SER A 179 -17.07 -8.40 -8.54
N GLY A 180 -18.28 -8.56 -9.07
CA GLY A 180 -18.53 -8.74 -10.51
C GLY A 180 -18.46 -7.42 -11.29
N MET A 181 -19.02 -6.35 -10.73
CA MET A 181 -19.21 -5.08 -11.45
C MET A 181 -18.09 -4.05 -11.25
N ALA A 182 -17.23 -4.21 -10.23
CA ALA A 182 -16.20 -3.21 -9.92
C ALA A 182 -15.28 -2.90 -11.11
N SER A 183 -14.92 -3.91 -11.90
CA SER A 183 -14.08 -3.74 -13.09
C SER A 183 -14.79 -2.97 -14.22
N GLU A 184 -16.08 -3.20 -14.40
CA GLU A 184 -16.89 -2.52 -15.42
C GLU A 184 -17.12 -1.06 -15.05
N ILE A 185 -17.47 -0.80 -13.77
CA ILE A 185 -17.61 0.56 -13.25
C ILE A 185 -16.27 1.32 -13.37
N ALA A 186 -15.15 0.69 -13.05
CA ALA A 186 -13.85 1.31 -13.20
C ALA A 186 -13.56 1.69 -14.66
N LYS A 187 -13.93 0.86 -15.64
CA LYS A 187 -13.80 1.21 -17.06
C LYS A 187 -14.67 2.40 -17.44
N VAL A 188 -15.91 2.42 -17.00
CA VAL A 188 -16.83 3.53 -17.31
C VAL A 188 -16.38 4.85 -16.70
N LEU A 189 -15.75 4.80 -15.51
CA LEU A 189 -15.28 6.01 -14.82
C LEU A 189 -13.93 6.55 -15.30
N PHE A 190 -13.05 5.68 -15.87
CA PHE A 190 -11.65 6.04 -16.08
C PHE A 190 -11.10 5.76 -17.47
N ASP A 191 -11.85 5.11 -18.36
CA ASP A 191 -11.56 4.91 -19.77
C ASP A 191 -12.39 5.87 -20.64
#